data_3904536959f4aec4c43600d2c8d1e891
#
_entry.id   3904536959f4aec4c43600d2c8d1e891
#
_cell.length_a   1.000
_cell.length_b   1.000
_cell.length_c   1.000
_cell.angle_alpha   90.00
_cell.angle_beta   90.00
_cell.angle_gamma   90.00
#
_symmetry.space_group_name_H-M   'P 1'
#
loop_
_entity.id
_entity.type
_entity.pdbx_description
1 polymer ?
#
loop_
_entity_poly.entity_id
_entity_poly.type
_entity_poly.pdbx_seq_one_letter_code
_entity_poly.pdbx_strand_id
1 'polypeptide(L)'
;MPTSATLRTGARNLITDVPGLKVGVAQDSKVRTGATVILPDRPAIAAVDVRGGGPATRETDALGEDNLVQTLDALVLSGGSVYGLAAADGVAAWLGQQGKGYALRPAPGVPVSPIVPTACLYDLSNAGDKDWQLAPPTAS
;
A
#
# COMPACT_ATOMS: atom_id res chain seq x y z
N MET A 1 0.90 -11.08 -38.75
CA MET A 1 1.05 -11.67 -37.41
C MET A 1 1.66 -10.61 -36.52
N PRO A 2 1.09 -10.28 -35.37
CA PRO A 2 1.74 -9.33 -34.47
C PRO A 2 3.04 -9.98 -33.99
N THR A 3 4.16 -9.28 -34.18
CA THR A 3 5.46 -9.65 -33.63
C THR A 3 5.33 -9.69 -32.11
N SER A 4 5.56 -10.86 -31.52
CA SER A 4 5.64 -11.01 -30.07
C SER A 4 6.68 -10.03 -29.56
N ALA A 5 6.24 -8.97 -28.88
CA ALA A 5 7.15 -8.07 -28.20
C ALA A 5 7.90 -8.86 -27.13
N THR A 6 9.20 -9.03 -27.29
CA THR A 6 10.04 -9.66 -26.28
C THR A 6 10.06 -8.74 -25.06
N LEU A 7 9.43 -9.17 -23.96
CA LEU A 7 9.51 -8.45 -22.70
C LEU A 7 10.97 -8.41 -22.22
N ARG A 8 11.43 -7.21 -21.87
CA ARG A 8 12.78 -7.00 -21.34
C ARG A 8 12.65 -6.44 -19.92
N THR A 9 13.52 -6.93 -19.05
CA THR A 9 13.63 -6.36 -17.70
C THR A 9 14.29 -4.98 -17.75
N GLY A 10 14.00 -4.14 -16.76
CA GLY A 10 14.79 -2.94 -16.51
C GLY A 10 16.21 -3.27 -16.04
N ALA A 11 17.05 -2.27 -15.87
CA ALA A 11 18.48 -2.43 -15.60
C ALA A 11 18.78 -3.22 -14.31
N ARG A 12 17.93 -3.13 -13.29
CA ARG A 12 18.08 -3.81 -11.99
C ARG A 12 17.06 -4.93 -11.79
N ASN A 13 16.12 -5.07 -12.73
CA ASN A 13 14.97 -5.96 -12.60
C ASN A 13 14.13 -5.70 -11.33
N LEU A 14 13.95 -4.43 -11.00
CA LEU A 14 13.20 -3.96 -9.84
C LEU A 14 12.06 -3.04 -10.28
N ILE A 15 11.01 -2.95 -9.47
CA ILE A 15 9.92 -2.00 -9.69
C ILE A 15 10.42 -0.54 -9.73
N THR A 16 11.50 -0.24 -9.00
CA THR A 16 12.15 1.07 -8.99
C THR A 16 12.95 1.39 -10.25
N ASP A 17 12.98 0.49 -11.24
CA ASP A 17 13.44 0.82 -12.60
C ASP A 17 12.41 1.67 -13.35
N VAL A 18 11.15 1.70 -12.87
CA VAL A 18 10.12 2.61 -13.36
C VAL A 18 10.35 3.99 -12.74
N PRO A 19 10.65 5.02 -13.54
CA PRO A 19 10.85 6.37 -13.02
C PRO A 19 9.61 6.88 -12.26
N GLY A 20 9.83 7.50 -11.11
CA GLY A 20 8.75 8.04 -10.29
C GLY A 20 8.14 7.05 -9.30
N LEU A 21 8.66 5.82 -9.19
CA LEU A 21 8.28 4.88 -8.14
C LEU A 21 9.40 4.74 -7.11
N LYS A 22 9.03 4.82 -5.85
CA LYS A 22 9.87 4.54 -4.67
C LYS A 22 9.29 3.37 -3.90
N VAL A 23 10.15 2.62 -3.23
CA VAL A 23 9.75 1.51 -2.36
C VAL A 23 10.44 1.66 -1.02
N GLY A 24 9.64 1.63 0.04
CA GLY A 24 10.09 1.50 1.41
C GLY A 24 9.73 0.11 1.95
N VAL A 25 10.62 -0.47 2.75
CA VAL A 25 10.40 -1.77 3.38
C VAL A 25 10.74 -1.65 4.86
N ALA A 26 9.84 -2.11 5.71
CA ALA A 26 10.05 -2.27 7.14
C ALA A 26 9.77 -3.73 7.53
N GLN A 27 10.55 -4.27 8.45
CA GLN A 27 10.35 -5.64 8.94
C GLN A 27 10.67 -5.74 10.42
N ASP A 28 9.99 -6.64 11.10
CA ASP A 28 10.30 -7.07 12.45
C ASP A 28 10.71 -8.54 12.43
N SER A 29 11.99 -8.80 12.70
CA SER A 29 12.55 -10.14 12.68
C SER A 29 12.11 -11.02 13.86
N LYS A 30 11.72 -10.41 14.99
CA LYS A 30 11.18 -11.12 16.16
C LYS A 30 9.76 -11.59 15.89
N VAL A 31 8.93 -10.72 15.38
CA VAL A 31 7.56 -11.01 14.98
C VAL A 31 7.51 -11.79 13.66
N ARG A 32 8.54 -11.68 12.83
CA ARG A 32 8.61 -12.28 11.48
C ARG A 32 7.47 -11.83 10.58
N THR A 33 7.30 -10.53 10.52
CA THR A 33 6.36 -9.85 9.63
C THR A 33 6.96 -8.55 9.14
N GLY A 34 6.26 -7.84 8.26
CA GLY A 34 6.73 -6.56 7.74
C GLY A 34 5.74 -5.92 6.79
N ALA A 35 6.10 -4.73 6.33
CA ALA A 35 5.33 -3.99 5.35
C ALA A 35 6.22 -3.46 4.23
N THR A 36 5.66 -3.38 3.05
CA THR A 36 6.26 -2.75 1.88
C THR A 36 5.34 -1.64 1.42
N VAL A 37 5.88 -0.44 1.25
CA VAL A 37 5.15 0.72 0.74
C VAL A 37 5.67 1.05 -0.65
N ILE A 38 4.78 1.11 -1.62
CA ILE A 38 5.07 1.61 -2.96
C ILE A 38 4.54 3.04 -3.01
N LEU A 39 5.45 3.99 -3.23
CA LEU A 39 5.18 5.41 -3.19
C LEU A 39 5.48 6.05 -4.55
N PRO A 40 4.47 6.42 -5.33
CA PRO A 40 4.67 7.20 -6.53
C PRO A 40 5.03 8.65 -6.19
N ASP A 41 5.83 9.32 -7.03
CA ASP A 41 6.20 10.72 -6.85
C ASP A 41 5.00 11.67 -7.02
N ARG A 42 3.97 11.22 -7.75
CA ARG A 42 2.70 11.90 -7.99
C ARG A 42 1.57 10.89 -7.87
N PRO A 43 0.34 11.30 -7.51
CA PRO A 43 -0.81 10.40 -7.47
C PRO A 43 -0.93 9.58 -8.76
N ALA A 44 -1.12 8.29 -8.63
CA ALA A 44 -1.09 7.33 -9.74
C ALA A 44 -2.44 6.66 -9.92
N ILE A 45 -2.81 6.43 -11.18
CA ILE A 45 -3.96 5.58 -11.50
C ILE A 45 -3.56 4.13 -11.22
N ALA A 46 -4.46 3.41 -10.56
CA ALA A 46 -4.26 2.00 -10.27
C ALA A 46 -5.55 1.21 -10.46
N ALA A 47 -5.41 -0.09 -10.61
CA ALA A 47 -6.51 -1.03 -10.66
C ALA A 47 -6.22 -2.20 -9.72
N VAL A 48 -7.28 -2.84 -9.27
CA VAL A 48 -7.20 -4.00 -8.38
C VAL A 48 -8.14 -5.10 -8.85
N ASP A 49 -7.73 -6.33 -8.64
CA ASP A 49 -8.58 -7.51 -8.82
C ASP A 49 -8.47 -8.36 -7.56
N VAL A 50 -9.53 -8.38 -6.76
CA VAL A 50 -9.57 -9.10 -5.47
C VAL A 50 -10.20 -10.47 -5.70
N ARG A 51 -9.40 -11.51 -5.57
CA ARG A 51 -9.82 -12.91 -5.76
C ARG A 51 -9.48 -13.78 -4.56
N GLY A 52 -10.16 -14.92 -4.48
CA GLY A 52 -9.94 -15.91 -3.44
C GLY A 52 -10.95 -15.83 -2.30
N GLY A 53 -10.88 -16.81 -1.39
CA GLY A 53 -11.86 -17.00 -0.32
C GLY A 53 -11.60 -16.19 0.96
N GLY A 54 -10.45 -15.51 1.07
CA GLY A 54 -10.07 -14.79 2.28
C GLY A 54 -9.26 -13.52 1.97
N PRO A 55 -9.81 -12.57 1.20
CA PRO A 55 -9.10 -11.33 0.92
C PRO A 55 -8.92 -10.53 2.21
N ALA A 56 -7.71 -10.05 2.43
CA ALA A 56 -7.40 -9.09 3.48
C ALA A 56 -6.97 -7.79 2.79
N THR A 57 -7.95 -6.98 2.42
CA THR A 57 -7.74 -5.73 1.67
C THR A 57 -8.45 -4.56 2.33
N ARG A 58 -7.95 -3.37 2.09
CA ARG A 58 -8.50 -2.12 2.58
C ARG A 58 -8.47 -1.07 1.48
N GLU A 59 -9.54 -0.28 1.38
CA GLU A 59 -9.67 0.86 0.46
C GLU A 59 -9.51 0.51 -1.03
N THR A 60 -9.67 -0.77 -1.38
CA THR A 60 -9.59 -1.24 -2.76
C THR A 60 -10.75 -0.75 -3.62
N ASP A 61 -11.93 -0.53 -3.03
CA ASP A 61 -13.09 0.00 -3.74
C ASP A 61 -12.85 1.42 -4.27
N ALA A 62 -11.93 2.18 -3.65
CA ALA A 62 -11.53 3.50 -4.12
C ALA A 62 -10.87 3.47 -5.52
N LEU A 63 -10.41 2.30 -5.98
CA LEU A 63 -9.80 2.12 -7.30
C LEU A 63 -10.81 1.81 -8.40
N GLY A 64 -12.12 1.81 -8.10
CA GLY A 64 -13.17 1.61 -9.09
C GLY A 64 -13.25 2.77 -10.09
N GLU A 65 -13.54 2.44 -11.35
CA GLU A 65 -13.53 3.40 -12.47
C GLU A 65 -14.58 4.53 -12.32
N ASP A 66 -15.68 4.25 -11.62
CA ASP A 66 -16.79 5.19 -11.44
C ASP A 66 -16.66 6.07 -10.18
N ASN A 67 -15.53 6.01 -9.50
CA ASN A 67 -15.31 6.75 -8.27
C ASN A 67 -14.89 8.21 -8.51
N LEU A 68 -15.23 9.08 -7.55
CA LEU A 68 -14.80 10.48 -7.56
C LEU A 68 -13.27 10.59 -7.47
N VAL A 69 -12.65 9.70 -6.69
CA VAL A 69 -11.20 9.61 -6.54
C VAL A 69 -10.68 8.57 -7.52
N GLN A 70 -9.80 8.95 -8.42
CA GLN A 70 -9.29 8.10 -9.50
C GLN A 70 -7.79 7.76 -9.34
N THR A 71 -7.17 8.22 -8.27
CA THR A 71 -5.73 8.03 -8.05
C THR A 71 -5.45 7.61 -6.62
N LEU A 72 -4.36 6.87 -6.42
CA LEU A 72 -3.80 6.59 -5.11
C LEU A 72 -2.54 7.43 -4.84
N ASP A 73 -2.25 7.63 -3.56
CA ASP A 73 -1.04 8.33 -3.07
C ASP A 73 0.06 7.35 -2.65
N ALA A 74 -0.31 6.15 -2.20
CA ALA A 74 0.60 5.05 -1.92
C ALA A 74 -0.15 3.71 -1.99
N LEU A 75 0.61 2.61 -2.12
CA LEU A 75 0.10 1.24 -1.99
C LEU A 75 0.88 0.54 -0.89
N VAL A 76 0.18 -0.17 0.00
CA VAL A 76 0.79 -0.94 1.10
C VAL A 76 0.55 -2.43 0.89
N LEU A 77 1.64 -3.20 0.98
CA LEU A 77 1.61 -4.66 1.06
C LEU A 77 2.16 -5.05 2.43
N SER A 78 1.36 -5.74 3.24
CA SER A 78 1.74 -6.03 4.63
C SER A 78 1.57 -7.52 4.96
N GLY A 79 2.34 -7.99 5.92
CA GLY A 79 2.03 -9.21 6.66
C GLY A 79 1.04 -8.91 7.80
N GLY A 80 0.88 -9.85 8.73
CA GLY A 80 0.02 -9.69 9.90
C GLY A 80 -1.47 -9.97 9.66
N SER A 81 -1.85 -10.45 8.48
CA SER A 81 -3.25 -10.73 8.14
C SER A 81 -4.14 -9.49 8.39
N VAL A 82 -5.30 -9.66 9.02
CA VAL A 82 -6.21 -8.55 9.33
C VAL A 82 -5.55 -7.42 10.14
N TYR A 83 -4.59 -7.73 11.00
CA TYR A 83 -3.87 -6.73 11.79
C TYR A 83 -2.98 -5.84 10.93
N GLY A 84 -2.41 -6.39 9.86
CA GLY A 84 -1.56 -5.67 8.92
C GLY A 84 -2.28 -4.60 8.10
N LEU A 85 -3.62 -4.63 8.07
CA LEU A 85 -4.41 -3.56 7.43
C LEU A 85 -4.17 -2.19 8.06
N ALA A 86 -3.79 -2.15 9.34
CA ALA A 86 -3.46 -0.93 10.05
C ALA A 86 -2.13 -0.28 9.57
N ALA A 87 -1.29 -0.98 8.83
CA ALA A 87 -0.07 -0.40 8.26
C ALA A 87 -0.37 0.81 7.34
N ALA A 88 -1.53 0.82 6.70
CA ALA A 88 -1.99 1.97 5.91
C ALA A 88 -2.21 3.23 6.75
N ASP A 89 -2.59 3.12 8.04
CA ASP A 89 -2.85 4.27 8.89
C ASP A 89 -1.58 5.11 9.10
N GLY A 90 -0.44 4.45 9.34
CA GLY A 90 0.84 5.13 9.46
C GLY A 90 1.26 5.83 8.16
N VAL A 91 1.07 5.19 7.02
CA VAL A 91 1.38 5.77 5.72
C VAL A 91 0.47 6.95 5.41
N ALA A 92 -0.83 6.82 5.67
CA ALA A 92 -1.80 7.90 5.47
C ALA A 92 -1.49 9.09 6.38
N ALA A 93 -1.18 8.86 7.66
CA ALA A 93 -0.79 9.91 8.58
C ALA A 93 0.47 10.66 8.11
N TRP A 94 1.49 9.90 7.66
CA TRP A 94 2.74 10.47 7.15
C TRP A 94 2.53 11.30 5.88
N LEU A 95 1.70 10.83 4.94
CA LEU A 95 1.34 11.58 3.73
C LEU A 95 0.54 12.84 4.07
N GLY A 96 -0.44 12.72 4.96
CA GLY A 96 -1.26 13.84 5.40
C GLY A 96 -0.46 14.97 6.04
N GLN A 97 0.56 14.64 6.84
CA GLN A 97 1.50 15.62 7.41
C GLN A 97 2.26 16.40 6.32
N GLN A 98 2.44 15.82 5.15
CA GLN A 98 3.10 16.46 4.01
C GLN A 98 2.11 17.18 3.08
N GLY A 99 0.82 17.19 3.43
CA GLY A 99 -0.23 17.76 2.60
C GLY A 99 -0.50 16.97 1.31
N LYS A 100 -0.12 15.69 1.28
CA LYS A 100 -0.36 14.78 0.16
C LYS A 100 -1.64 14.00 0.39
N GLY A 101 -2.53 14.00 -0.58
CA GLY A 101 -3.82 13.33 -0.52
C GLY A 101 -4.90 14.08 -1.29
N TYR A 102 -6.06 13.49 -1.38
CA TYR A 102 -7.21 14.07 -2.03
C TYR A 102 -7.85 15.17 -1.18
N ALA A 103 -8.13 16.32 -1.79
CA ALA A 103 -8.83 17.43 -1.15
C ALA A 103 -10.22 17.60 -1.74
N LEU A 104 -11.24 17.04 -1.09
CA LEU A 104 -12.64 17.16 -1.54
C LEU A 104 -13.12 18.62 -1.51
N ARG A 105 -12.76 19.35 -0.47
CA ARG A 105 -13.07 20.77 -0.31
C ARG A 105 -11.83 21.50 0.20
N PRO A 106 -10.97 21.96 -0.69
CA PRO A 106 -9.77 22.69 -0.30
C PRO A 106 -10.15 23.95 0.49
N ALA A 107 -9.73 24.05 1.74
CA ALA A 107 -9.92 25.21 2.60
C ALA A 107 -8.81 25.27 3.67
N PRO A 108 -8.47 26.46 4.19
CA PRO A 108 -7.51 26.58 5.28
C PRO A 108 -7.93 25.74 6.49
N GLY A 109 -6.99 24.95 7.04
CA GLY A 109 -7.22 24.09 8.20
C GLY A 109 -7.96 22.78 7.93
N VAL A 110 -8.39 22.51 6.70
CA VAL A 110 -8.97 21.23 6.32
C VAL A 110 -7.86 20.29 5.85
N PRO A 111 -7.65 19.12 6.51
CA PRO A 111 -6.61 18.19 6.08
C PRO A 111 -7.00 17.50 4.77
N VAL A 112 -6.00 17.07 4.05
CA VAL A 112 -6.17 16.18 2.88
C VAL A 112 -6.46 14.75 3.33
N SER A 113 -7.02 13.94 2.42
CA SER A 113 -7.33 12.52 2.62
C SER A 113 -6.42 11.68 1.73
N PRO A 114 -5.30 11.15 2.25
CA PRO A 114 -4.45 10.25 1.47
C PRO A 114 -5.19 8.96 1.11
N ILE A 115 -5.06 8.52 -0.12
CA ILE A 115 -5.66 7.29 -0.63
C ILE A 115 -4.57 6.21 -0.63
N VAL A 116 -4.71 5.22 0.27
CA VAL A 116 -3.66 4.22 0.56
C VAL A 116 -4.24 2.80 0.55
N PRO A 117 -4.60 2.27 -0.62
CA PRO A 117 -5.06 0.89 -0.72
C PRO A 117 -4.03 -0.08 -0.16
N THR A 118 -4.53 -1.14 0.49
CA THR A 118 -3.68 -2.10 1.20
C THR A 118 -4.12 -3.52 0.95
N ALA A 119 -3.15 -4.42 0.80
CA ALA A 119 -3.36 -5.86 0.78
C ALA A 119 -2.43 -6.55 1.77
N CYS A 120 -2.97 -7.53 2.49
CA CYS A 120 -2.22 -8.26 3.50
C CYS A 120 -2.17 -9.74 3.18
N LEU A 121 -1.05 -10.37 3.52
CA LEU A 121 -0.91 -11.82 3.50
C LEU A 121 -1.04 -12.40 4.92
N TYR A 122 -1.41 -13.69 4.98
CA TYR A 122 -1.46 -14.44 6.22
C TYR A 122 -0.10 -15.00 6.56
N ASP A 123 0.55 -14.47 7.59
CA ASP A 123 1.84 -14.93 8.12
C ASP A 123 1.80 -15.22 9.63
N LEU A 124 0.60 -15.31 10.22
CA LEU A 124 0.43 -15.50 11.66
C LEU A 124 0.99 -16.82 12.17
N SER A 125 1.13 -17.84 11.31
CA SER A 125 1.63 -19.17 11.66
C SER A 125 3.11 -19.40 11.32
N ASN A 126 3.89 -18.35 11.01
CA ASN A 126 5.28 -18.47 10.55
C ASN A 126 6.32 -18.57 11.67
N ALA A 127 5.91 -18.95 12.87
CA ALA A 127 6.75 -19.15 14.05
C ALA A 127 7.44 -17.88 14.63
N GLY A 128 7.03 -16.68 14.27
CA GLY A 128 7.46 -15.46 14.95
C GLY A 128 6.69 -15.26 16.25
N ASP A 129 7.19 -14.34 17.10
CA ASP A 129 6.51 -13.93 18.33
C ASP A 129 5.26 -13.12 17.95
N LYS A 130 4.09 -13.68 18.18
CA LYS A 130 2.79 -13.06 17.91
C LYS A 130 2.07 -12.61 19.18
N ASP A 131 2.74 -12.65 20.35
CA ASP A 131 2.18 -12.16 21.60
C ASP A 131 2.29 -10.62 21.69
N TRP A 132 1.63 -9.96 20.75
CA TRP A 132 1.56 -8.50 20.69
C TRP A 132 0.34 -7.90 21.40
N GLN A 133 -0.56 -8.74 21.92
CA GLN A 133 -1.78 -8.35 22.65
C GLN A 133 -2.58 -7.26 21.92
N LEU A 134 -2.66 -6.05 22.50
CA LEU A 134 -3.37 -4.90 21.94
C LEU A 134 -2.50 -4.01 21.03
N ALA A 135 -1.23 -4.33 20.86
CA ALA A 135 -0.28 -3.56 20.07
C ALA A 135 0.32 -4.40 18.94
N PRO A 136 -0.49 -4.86 17.96
CA PRO A 136 0.05 -5.56 16.81
C PRO A 136 1.02 -4.65 16.06
N PRO A 137 2.02 -5.22 15.34
CA PRO A 137 2.93 -4.42 14.56
C PRO A 137 2.15 -3.66 13.49
N THR A 138 2.08 -2.37 13.67
CA THR A 138 1.53 -1.40 12.72
C THR A 138 2.68 -0.58 12.17
N ALA A 139 2.44 0.28 11.21
CA ALA A 139 3.47 1.16 10.66
C ALA A 139 3.86 2.26 11.68
N SER A 140 4.55 1.87 12.75
CA SER A 140 5.20 2.80 13.68
C SER A 140 6.65 3.01 13.26
#